data_8487cebbd633eff3879c87401fa40232
#
_entry.id   8487cebbd633eff3879c87401fa40232
#
_cell.length_a   1.000
_cell.length_b   1.000
_cell.length_c   1.000
_cell.angle_alpha   90.00
_cell.angle_beta   90.00
_cell.angle_gamma   90.00
#
_symmetry.space_group_name_H-M   'P 1'
#
loop_
_entity.id
_entity.type
_entity.pdbx_description
1 polymer ?
#
loop_
_entity_poly.entity_id
_entity_poly.type
_entity_poly.pdbx_seq_one_letter_code
_entity_poly.pdbx_strand_id
1 'polypeptide(L)'
;MDRKLAAILAADVVGYSTLMERDEAGTFERLSAGRKELFEPEIARHHGQIFKLMGDGMLAEFGSVVDAVECAVSLQRGLAERNAAVPEDQRIRVRIGINLGEVIVEGEDRYGEGVNVAARLQQLADPGGICVSAKVAREVEKKLAFGFEPLGEQKVKNIAEPVQAFRVILEGQAPRQPARSSPPRWVLAAAAVPVFILVLAGTVWQFWPTATVSDMPRIAVLPFDDMSAGADQGYLSDAVAEGIITELSRSKTYAVIARNSSSGTATSPPTPGRSEMNSASTTCSKAASRRSETGCK
;
A
#
# COMPACT_ATOMS: atom_id res chain seq x y z
N MET A 1 -9.22 -18.51 -38.41
CA MET A 1 -9.25 -17.28 -37.59
C MET A 1 -8.00 -16.51 -37.94
N ASP A 2 -8.18 -15.40 -38.59
CA ASP A 2 -7.04 -14.56 -38.98
C ASP A 2 -6.65 -13.67 -37.79
N ARG A 3 -5.37 -13.68 -37.47
CA ARG A 3 -4.80 -12.81 -36.44
C ARG A 3 -3.88 -11.78 -37.09
N LYS A 4 -3.95 -10.57 -36.61
CA LYS A 4 -3.03 -9.50 -37.06
C LYS A 4 -2.61 -8.62 -35.87
N LEU A 5 -1.46 -8.01 -36.00
CA LEU A 5 -1.03 -6.94 -35.09
C LEU A 5 -1.64 -5.62 -35.56
N ALA A 6 -2.34 -4.90 -34.71
CA ALA A 6 -2.94 -3.62 -35.03
C ALA A 6 -2.88 -2.65 -33.84
N ALA A 7 -2.84 -1.36 -34.15
CA ALA A 7 -3.08 -0.32 -33.15
C ALA A 7 -4.59 -0.11 -33.04
N ILE A 8 -5.12 -0.30 -31.84
CA ILE A 8 -6.55 -0.14 -31.54
C ILE A 8 -6.75 1.13 -30.77
N LEU A 9 -7.63 1.98 -31.27
CA LEU A 9 -8.13 3.18 -30.61
C LEU A 9 -9.54 2.91 -30.08
N ALA A 10 -9.73 3.10 -28.80
CA ALA A 10 -11.02 3.11 -28.14
C ALA A 10 -11.35 4.53 -27.69
N ALA A 11 -12.54 5.02 -28.03
CA ALA A 11 -13.03 6.34 -27.62
C ALA A 11 -14.39 6.21 -26.97
N ASP A 12 -14.68 7.04 -25.96
CA ASP A 12 -15.95 7.02 -25.22
C ASP A 12 -16.27 8.41 -24.67
N VAL A 13 -17.57 8.75 -24.64
CA VAL A 13 -18.05 10.06 -24.18
C VAL A 13 -18.17 10.09 -22.66
N VAL A 14 -17.60 11.10 -22.04
CA VAL A 14 -17.66 11.28 -20.59
C VAL A 14 -19.03 11.76 -20.17
N GLY A 15 -19.67 11.00 -19.27
CA GLY A 15 -20.94 11.40 -18.69
C GLY A 15 -22.12 11.37 -19.67
N TYR A 16 -22.06 10.50 -20.68
CA TYR A 16 -23.11 10.37 -21.70
C TYR A 16 -24.52 10.26 -21.12
N SER A 17 -24.73 9.38 -20.14
CA SER A 17 -26.06 9.22 -19.51
C SER A 17 -26.58 10.53 -18.92
N THR A 18 -25.71 11.31 -18.26
CA THR A 18 -26.09 12.60 -17.68
C THR A 18 -26.41 13.64 -18.75
N LEU A 19 -25.69 13.63 -19.88
CA LEU A 19 -25.97 14.51 -21.01
C LEU A 19 -27.31 14.17 -21.65
N MET A 20 -27.60 12.88 -21.81
CA MET A 20 -28.89 12.39 -22.37
C MET A 20 -30.07 12.68 -21.44
N GLU A 21 -29.91 12.53 -20.12
CA GLU A 21 -30.95 12.86 -19.15
C GLU A 21 -31.35 14.36 -19.18
N ARG A 22 -30.38 15.23 -19.49
CA ARG A 22 -30.62 16.69 -19.53
C ARG A 22 -31.22 17.17 -20.86
N ASP A 23 -30.71 16.65 -21.96
CA ASP A 23 -31.11 17.06 -23.31
C ASP A 23 -30.81 15.87 -24.26
N GLU A 24 -31.75 14.95 -24.38
CA GLU A 24 -31.62 13.76 -25.20
C GLU A 24 -31.46 14.11 -26.68
N ALA A 25 -32.37 14.91 -27.23
CA ALA A 25 -32.37 15.23 -28.65
C ALA A 25 -31.13 16.03 -29.07
N GLY A 26 -30.81 17.10 -28.33
CA GLY A 26 -29.62 17.91 -28.63
C GLY A 26 -28.31 17.18 -28.38
N THR A 27 -28.23 16.30 -27.39
CA THR A 27 -27.02 15.47 -27.17
C THR A 27 -26.85 14.49 -28.30
N PHE A 28 -27.91 13.80 -28.71
CA PHE A 28 -27.84 12.85 -29.83
C PHE A 28 -27.44 13.55 -31.14
N GLU A 29 -28.01 14.72 -31.43
CA GLU A 29 -27.66 15.51 -32.62
C GLU A 29 -26.18 15.93 -32.61
N ARG A 30 -25.69 16.50 -31.50
CA ARG A 30 -24.29 16.90 -31.34
C ARG A 30 -23.32 15.74 -31.47
N LEU A 31 -23.64 14.57 -30.90
CA LEU A 31 -22.81 13.37 -31.03
C LEU A 31 -22.80 12.83 -32.47
N SER A 32 -23.98 12.80 -33.12
CA SER A 32 -24.09 12.35 -34.51
C SER A 32 -23.32 13.27 -35.45
N ALA A 33 -23.46 14.59 -35.28
CA ALA A 33 -22.69 15.58 -36.02
C ALA A 33 -21.18 15.45 -35.75
N GLY A 34 -20.78 15.35 -34.48
CA GLY A 34 -19.38 15.15 -34.09
C GLY A 34 -18.76 13.91 -34.73
N ARG A 35 -19.50 12.80 -34.75
CA ARG A 35 -19.03 11.57 -35.38
C ARG A 35 -18.82 11.78 -36.89
N LYS A 36 -19.81 12.29 -37.61
CA LYS A 36 -19.76 12.43 -39.06
C LYS A 36 -18.79 13.51 -39.53
N GLU A 37 -18.68 14.62 -38.82
CA GLU A 37 -17.92 15.79 -39.25
C GLU A 37 -16.50 15.85 -38.66
N LEU A 38 -16.21 15.09 -37.62
CA LEU A 38 -14.89 15.08 -36.99
C LEU A 38 -14.29 13.66 -36.93
N PHE A 39 -14.97 12.70 -36.26
CA PHE A 39 -14.35 11.40 -36.00
C PHE A 39 -14.12 10.58 -37.27
N GLU A 40 -15.14 10.39 -38.11
CA GLU A 40 -15.02 9.59 -39.34
C GLU A 40 -14.00 10.18 -40.31
N PRO A 41 -13.98 11.50 -40.60
CA PRO A 41 -12.98 12.10 -41.48
C PRO A 41 -11.54 12.05 -40.92
N GLU A 42 -11.36 12.31 -39.62
CA GLU A 42 -10.03 12.27 -39.00
C GLU A 42 -9.46 10.87 -38.98
N ILE A 43 -10.26 9.87 -38.62
CA ILE A 43 -9.83 8.47 -38.62
C ILE A 43 -9.45 8.02 -40.02
N ALA A 44 -10.26 8.38 -41.03
CA ALA A 44 -9.94 8.05 -42.42
C ALA A 44 -8.69 8.78 -42.91
N ARG A 45 -8.48 10.06 -42.53
CA ARG A 45 -7.30 10.85 -42.89
C ARG A 45 -6.00 10.24 -42.39
N HIS A 46 -6.08 9.59 -41.18
CA HIS A 46 -4.96 8.87 -40.57
C HIS A 46 -4.97 7.36 -40.89
N HIS A 47 -5.56 6.96 -42.03
CA HIS A 47 -5.56 5.57 -42.52
C HIS A 47 -6.19 4.57 -41.52
N GLY A 48 -7.05 5.03 -40.64
CA GLY A 48 -7.79 4.19 -39.68
C GLY A 48 -9.14 3.72 -40.26
N GLN A 49 -9.67 2.70 -39.64
CA GLN A 49 -11.00 2.16 -39.96
C GLN A 49 -11.78 1.96 -38.67
N ILE A 50 -12.98 2.55 -38.59
CA ILE A 50 -13.94 2.26 -37.52
C ILE A 50 -14.52 0.86 -37.78
N PHE A 51 -14.40 -0.04 -36.82
CA PHE A 51 -14.93 -1.40 -36.94
C PHE A 51 -16.09 -1.66 -35.95
N LYS A 52 -16.27 -0.78 -34.95
CA LYS A 52 -17.36 -0.93 -33.99
C LYS A 52 -17.84 0.40 -33.43
N LEU A 53 -19.16 0.56 -33.38
CA LEU A 53 -19.84 1.64 -32.67
C LEU A 53 -20.64 1.04 -31.52
N MET A 54 -20.54 1.62 -30.33
CA MET A 54 -21.17 1.12 -29.10
C MET A 54 -21.82 2.30 -28.36
N GLY A 55 -23.05 2.68 -28.81
CA GLY A 55 -23.74 3.81 -28.19
C GLY A 55 -22.95 5.10 -28.30
N ASP A 56 -22.35 5.50 -27.18
CA ASP A 56 -21.48 6.68 -27.04
C ASP A 56 -19.99 6.41 -27.27
N GLY A 57 -19.62 5.14 -27.45
CA GLY A 57 -18.24 4.72 -27.70
C GLY A 57 -17.98 4.26 -29.13
N MET A 58 -16.71 4.24 -29.51
CA MET A 58 -16.27 3.69 -30.78
C MET A 58 -14.91 2.98 -30.65
N LEU A 59 -14.72 2.01 -31.57
CA LEU A 59 -13.45 1.33 -31.74
C LEU A 59 -12.98 1.48 -33.19
N ALA A 60 -11.72 1.89 -33.34
CA ALA A 60 -11.07 1.99 -34.64
C ALA A 60 -9.73 1.24 -34.64
N GLU A 61 -9.35 0.71 -35.78
CA GLU A 61 -8.05 0.09 -36.01
C GLU A 61 -7.18 0.92 -36.93
N PHE A 62 -5.86 0.84 -36.70
CA PHE A 62 -4.85 1.48 -37.53
C PHE A 62 -3.73 0.49 -37.82
N GLY A 63 -3.18 0.55 -39.00
CA GLY A 63 -1.97 -0.21 -39.36
C GLY A 63 -0.70 0.38 -38.75
N SER A 64 -0.72 1.66 -38.36
CA SER A 64 0.37 2.40 -37.77
C SER A 64 0.01 2.95 -36.39
N VAL A 65 0.92 2.75 -35.43
CA VAL A 65 0.79 3.32 -34.08
C VAL A 65 0.91 4.85 -34.13
N VAL A 66 1.75 5.38 -35.02
CA VAL A 66 1.94 6.82 -35.22
C VAL A 66 0.64 7.45 -35.69
N ASP A 67 0.01 6.87 -36.71
CA ASP A 67 -1.27 7.36 -37.22
C ASP A 67 -2.37 7.33 -36.18
N ALA A 68 -2.41 6.29 -35.36
CA ALA A 68 -3.39 6.19 -34.27
C ALA A 68 -3.23 7.29 -33.20
N VAL A 69 -1.98 7.62 -32.82
CA VAL A 69 -1.72 8.66 -31.82
C VAL A 69 -1.94 10.06 -32.42
N GLU A 70 -1.50 10.33 -33.64
CA GLU A 70 -1.76 11.60 -34.34
C GLU A 70 -3.26 11.84 -34.53
N CYS A 71 -4.00 10.81 -34.95
CA CYS A 71 -5.45 10.86 -35.06
C CYS A 71 -6.08 11.22 -33.70
N ALA A 72 -5.70 10.57 -32.63
CA ALA A 72 -6.24 10.84 -31.29
C ALA A 72 -5.98 12.29 -30.84
N VAL A 73 -4.78 12.82 -31.11
CA VAL A 73 -4.43 14.21 -30.82
C VAL A 73 -5.28 15.18 -31.65
N SER A 74 -5.44 14.91 -32.95
CA SER A 74 -6.28 15.71 -33.84
C SER A 74 -7.76 15.71 -33.39
N LEU A 75 -8.27 14.54 -32.99
CA LEU A 75 -9.62 14.42 -32.45
C LEU A 75 -9.82 15.26 -31.18
N GLN A 76 -8.87 15.21 -30.23
CA GLN A 76 -8.98 16.00 -29.01
C GLN A 76 -8.88 17.51 -29.26
N ARG A 77 -8.02 17.95 -30.21
CA ARG A 77 -7.95 19.34 -30.64
C ARG A 77 -9.25 19.80 -31.29
N GLY A 78 -9.78 19.04 -32.25
CA GLY A 78 -11.04 19.37 -32.92
C GLY A 78 -12.25 19.40 -31.96
N LEU A 79 -12.27 18.52 -30.96
CA LEU A 79 -13.28 18.57 -29.90
C LEU A 79 -13.13 19.80 -29.00
N ALA A 80 -11.89 20.19 -28.66
CA ALA A 80 -11.63 21.40 -27.89
C ALA A 80 -12.11 22.66 -28.62
N GLU A 81 -11.84 22.76 -29.92
CA GLU A 81 -12.32 23.85 -30.77
C GLU A 81 -13.84 23.90 -30.83
N ARG A 82 -14.51 22.76 -31.06
CA ARG A 82 -15.98 22.68 -31.06
C ARG A 82 -16.58 23.06 -29.71
N ASN A 83 -15.95 22.69 -28.62
CA ASN A 83 -16.39 22.99 -27.26
C ASN A 83 -16.14 24.46 -26.85
N ALA A 84 -15.34 25.24 -27.59
CA ALA A 84 -14.96 26.60 -27.17
C ALA A 84 -16.17 27.52 -26.99
N ALA A 85 -17.15 27.39 -27.88
CA ALA A 85 -18.40 28.18 -27.83
C ALA A 85 -19.55 27.49 -27.08
N VAL A 86 -19.34 26.28 -26.56
CA VAL A 86 -20.40 25.48 -25.89
C VAL A 86 -20.32 25.67 -24.38
N PRO A 87 -21.44 25.89 -23.67
CA PRO A 87 -21.49 25.91 -22.21
C PRO A 87 -20.87 24.65 -21.60
N GLU A 88 -20.22 24.78 -20.45
CA GLU A 88 -19.42 23.71 -19.87
C GLU A 88 -20.22 22.42 -19.59
N ASP A 89 -21.45 22.57 -19.18
CA ASP A 89 -22.38 21.48 -18.86
C ASP A 89 -22.95 20.74 -20.09
N GLN A 90 -22.75 21.31 -21.29
CA GLN A 90 -23.15 20.73 -22.58
C GLN A 90 -21.98 20.25 -23.43
N ARG A 91 -20.72 20.44 -22.96
CA ARG A 91 -19.52 20.06 -23.70
C ARG A 91 -19.39 18.54 -23.81
N ILE A 92 -19.12 18.09 -25.02
CA ILE A 92 -18.80 16.70 -25.29
C ILE A 92 -17.31 16.49 -25.04
N ARG A 93 -16.97 15.77 -24.00
CA ARG A 93 -15.58 15.36 -23.70
C ARG A 93 -15.44 13.88 -23.96
N VAL A 94 -14.36 13.50 -24.63
CA VAL A 94 -14.09 12.11 -25.00
C VAL A 94 -12.81 11.65 -24.30
N ARG A 95 -12.79 10.40 -23.82
CA ARG A 95 -11.60 9.70 -23.37
C ARG A 95 -11.12 8.80 -24.49
N ILE A 96 -9.81 8.77 -24.74
CA ILE A 96 -9.23 7.94 -25.78
C ILE A 96 -8.19 7.02 -25.15
N GLY A 97 -8.26 5.72 -25.48
CA GLY A 97 -7.27 4.70 -25.12
C GLY A 97 -6.67 4.08 -26.37
N ILE A 98 -5.33 3.92 -26.42
CA ILE A 98 -4.66 3.32 -27.58
C ILE A 98 -3.75 2.19 -27.13
N ASN A 99 -3.89 1.03 -27.78
CA ASN A 99 -3.04 -0.13 -27.53
C ASN A 99 -2.55 -0.77 -28.85
N LEU A 100 -1.32 -1.25 -28.84
CA LEU A 100 -0.76 -2.09 -29.91
C LEU A 100 -0.81 -3.55 -29.45
N GLY A 101 -1.59 -4.38 -30.14
CA GLY A 101 -1.74 -5.78 -29.77
C GLY A 101 -2.30 -6.65 -30.88
N GLU A 102 -2.27 -7.95 -30.67
CA GLU A 102 -2.89 -8.91 -31.57
C GLU A 102 -4.41 -8.80 -31.47
N VAL A 103 -5.06 -8.86 -32.61
CA VAL A 103 -6.50 -8.91 -32.76
C VAL A 103 -6.91 -10.08 -33.65
N ILE A 104 -8.05 -10.68 -33.33
CA ILE A 104 -8.71 -11.69 -34.16
C ILE A 104 -9.68 -10.96 -35.07
N VAL A 105 -9.58 -11.22 -36.37
CA VAL A 105 -10.45 -10.66 -37.40
C VAL A 105 -11.58 -11.62 -37.67
N GLU A 106 -12.84 -11.18 -37.49
CA GLU A 106 -14.02 -11.94 -37.82
C GLU A 106 -15.03 -11.04 -38.54
N GLY A 107 -15.07 -11.16 -39.89
CA GLY A 107 -15.83 -10.23 -40.70
C GLY A 107 -15.34 -8.78 -40.55
N GLU A 108 -16.24 -7.88 -40.22
CA GLU A 108 -15.91 -6.47 -39.95
C GLU A 108 -15.47 -6.22 -38.50
N ASP A 109 -15.69 -7.15 -37.60
CA ASP A 109 -15.38 -7.02 -36.17
C ASP A 109 -13.94 -7.44 -35.83
N ARG A 110 -13.43 -6.89 -34.71
CA ARG A 110 -12.13 -7.21 -34.13
C ARG A 110 -12.30 -7.60 -32.67
N TYR A 111 -11.68 -8.69 -32.27
CA TYR A 111 -11.74 -9.25 -30.94
C TYR A 111 -10.37 -9.53 -30.37
N GLY A 112 -10.31 -9.77 -29.07
CA GLY A 112 -9.10 -10.22 -28.40
C GLY A 112 -8.58 -9.25 -27.34
N GLU A 113 -7.45 -9.63 -26.78
CA GLU A 113 -6.82 -8.87 -25.69
C GLU A 113 -6.41 -7.45 -26.12
N GLY A 114 -5.94 -7.30 -27.38
CA GLY A 114 -5.57 -6.00 -27.93
C GLY A 114 -6.69 -4.98 -27.84
N VAL A 115 -7.92 -5.37 -28.15
CA VAL A 115 -9.12 -4.51 -28.08
C VAL A 115 -9.50 -4.24 -26.63
N ASN A 116 -9.47 -5.27 -25.78
CA ASN A 116 -9.82 -5.12 -24.36
C ASN A 116 -8.89 -4.18 -23.63
N VAL A 117 -7.57 -4.25 -23.89
CA VAL A 117 -6.59 -3.33 -23.32
C VAL A 117 -6.87 -1.89 -23.75
N ALA A 118 -7.13 -1.62 -25.05
CA ALA A 118 -7.46 -0.29 -25.53
C ALA A 118 -8.69 0.31 -24.82
N ALA A 119 -9.76 -0.49 -24.67
CA ALA A 119 -10.98 -0.08 -23.97
C ALA A 119 -10.72 0.22 -22.48
N ARG A 120 -9.76 -0.45 -21.85
CA ARG A 120 -9.40 -0.18 -20.45
C ARG A 120 -8.49 1.04 -20.32
N LEU A 121 -7.56 1.24 -21.23
CA LEU A 121 -6.74 2.45 -21.26
C LEU A 121 -7.61 3.68 -21.45
N GLN A 122 -8.66 3.59 -22.25
CA GLN A 122 -9.66 4.63 -22.43
C GLN A 122 -10.29 5.03 -21.08
N GLN A 123 -10.65 4.05 -20.23
CA GLN A 123 -11.22 4.31 -18.90
C GLN A 123 -10.26 5.00 -17.92
N LEU A 124 -8.95 4.85 -18.14
CA LEU A 124 -7.90 5.50 -17.34
C LEU A 124 -7.60 6.93 -17.81
N ALA A 125 -8.02 7.28 -19.01
CA ALA A 125 -7.81 8.62 -19.54
C ALA A 125 -8.65 9.66 -18.79
N ASP A 126 -8.09 10.86 -18.58
CA ASP A 126 -8.87 12.00 -18.10
C ASP A 126 -9.90 12.45 -19.17
N PRO A 127 -10.97 13.15 -18.79
CA PRO A 127 -11.87 13.80 -19.76
C PRO A 127 -11.10 14.71 -20.71
N GLY A 128 -11.18 14.43 -22.03
CA GLY A 128 -10.39 15.13 -23.05
C GLY A 128 -8.94 14.68 -23.15
N GLY A 129 -8.57 13.58 -22.48
CA GLY A 129 -7.22 13.03 -22.47
C GLY A 129 -7.05 11.80 -23.34
N ILE A 130 -5.78 11.39 -23.51
CA ILE A 130 -5.37 10.20 -24.24
C ILE A 130 -4.48 9.36 -23.34
N CYS A 131 -4.80 8.07 -23.21
CA CYS A 131 -4.00 7.09 -22.49
C CYS A 131 -3.50 6.02 -23.45
N VAL A 132 -2.21 5.68 -23.35
CA VAL A 132 -1.59 4.71 -24.27
C VAL A 132 -0.88 3.61 -23.49
N SER A 133 -0.74 2.42 -24.10
CA SER A 133 0.07 1.35 -23.52
C SER A 133 1.57 1.66 -23.67
N ALA A 134 2.40 1.01 -22.82
CA ALA A 134 3.86 1.11 -22.93
C ALA A 134 4.42 0.73 -24.32
N LYS A 135 3.76 -0.22 -24.98
CA LYS A 135 4.14 -0.61 -26.36
C LYS A 135 3.96 0.57 -27.31
N VAL A 136 2.81 1.26 -27.23
CA VAL A 136 2.51 2.45 -28.04
C VAL A 136 3.49 3.58 -27.70
N ALA A 137 3.66 3.92 -26.42
CA ALA A 137 4.56 4.99 -25.99
C ALA A 137 5.99 4.81 -26.55
N ARG A 138 6.57 3.61 -26.41
CA ARG A 138 7.92 3.30 -26.93
C ARG A 138 8.05 3.43 -28.45
N GLU A 139 7.01 3.05 -29.18
CA GLU A 139 7.03 3.11 -30.66
C GLU A 139 6.96 4.54 -31.19
N VAL A 140 6.30 5.44 -30.45
CA VAL A 140 6.04 6.80 -30.94
C VAL A 140 6.94 7.86 -30.29
N GLU A 141 7.56 7.58 -29.13
CA GLU A 141 8.41 8.54 -28.39
C GLU A 141 9.50 9.18 -29.25
N LYS A 142 10.08 8.41 -30.20
CA LYS A 142 11.15 8.89 -31.10
C LYS A 142 10.63 9.50 -32.39
N LYS A 143 9.34 9.34 -32.67
CA LYS A 143 8.73 9.73 -33.97
C LYS A 143 7.83 10.96 -33.83
N LEU A 144 7.25 11.17 -32.65
CA LEU A 144 6.32 12.26 -32.35
C LEU A 144 6.87 13.17 -31.26
N ALA A 145 6.64 14.45 -31.39
CA ALA A 145 7.07 15.47 -30.42
C ALA A 145 6.10 15.61 -29.22
N PHE A 146 5.38 14.55 -28.86
CA PHE A 146 4.48 14.55 -27.72
C PHE A 146 5.19 14.05 -26.45
N GLY A 147 4.87 14.62 -25.30
CA GLY A 147 5.33 14.11 -24.01
C GLY A 147 4.49 12.91 -23.56
N PHE A 148 5.12 11.99 -22.84
CA PHE A 148 4.47 10.82 -22.25
C PHE A 148 4.70 10.82 -20.74
N GLU A 149 3.62 10.91 -19.95
CA GLU A 149 3.67 10.85 -18.50
C GLU A 149 3.27 9.45 -18.04
N PRO A 150 4.14 8.73 -17.27
CA PRO A 150 3.80 7.40 -16.79
C PRO A 150 2.69 7.45 -15.74
N LEU A 151 1.64 6.66 -15.94
CA LEU A 151 0.57 6.44 -14.97
C LEU A 151 0.83 5.21 -14.07
N GLY A 152 1.98 4.52 -14.28
CA GLY A 152 2.35 3.31 -13.56
C GLY A 152 1.65 2.05 -14.07
N GLU A 153 1.83 0.97 -13.30
CA GLU A 153 1.19 -0.32 -13.58
C GLU A 153 -0.27 -0.29 -13.15
N GLN A 154 -1.15 -0.58 -14.09
CA GLN A 154 -2.58 -0.62 -13.87
C GLN A 154 -3.08 -2.07 -13.89
N LYS A 155 -3.67 -2.52 -12.77
CA LYS A 155 -4.40 -3.79 -12.73
C LYS A 155 -5.72 -3.62 -13.45
N VAL A 156 -5.86 -4.28 -14.57
CA VAL A 156 -7.02 -4.15 -15.44
C VAL A 156 -7.90 -5.36 -15.30
N LYS A 157 -9.20 -5.15 -15.12
CA LYS A 157 -10.17 -6.26 -14.94
C LYS A 157 -10.12 -7.21 -16.15
N ASN A 158 -10.00 -8.51 -15.89
CA ASN A 158 -9.93 -9.60 -16.87
C ASN A 158 -8.66 -9.61 -17.75
N ILE A 159 -7.57 -8.97 -17.32
CA ILE A 159 -6.26 -9.08 -17.95
C ILE A 159 -5.30 -9.61 -16.88
N ALA A 160 -4.59 -10.71 -17.20
CA ALA A 160 -3.77 -11.42 -16.23
C ALA A 160 -2.53 -10.61 -15.79
N GLU A 161 -1.95 -9.86 -16.73
CA GLU A 161 -0.75 -9.05 -16.47
C GLU A 161 -1.10 -7.57 -16.29
N PRO A 162 -0.44 -6.85 -15.34
CA PRO A 162 -0.61 -5.42 -15.20
C PRO A 162 -0.19 -4.69 -16.50
N VAL A 163 -0.99 -3.73 -16.92
CA VAL A 163 -0.68 -2.91 -18.10
C VAL A 163 0.00 -1.63 -17.66
N GLN A 164 1.22 -1.37 -18.14
CA GLN A 164 1.86 -0.07 -17.97
C GLN A 164 1.19 0.94 -18.89
N ALA A 165 0.63 1.98 -18.28
CA ALA A 165 -0.12 3.03 -18.95
C ALA A 165 0.62 4.36 -18.94
N PHE A 166 0.47 5.14 -20.00
CA PHE A 166 1.05 6.47 -20.16
C PHE A 166 -0.01 7.44 -20.62
N ARG A 167 0.02 8.65 -20.08
CA ARG A 167 -0.78 9.78 -20.58
C ARG A 167 0.00 10.49 -21.67
N VAL A 168 -0.67 10.84 -22.75
CA VAL A 168 -0.12 11.73 -23.79
C VAL A 168 -0.32 13.17 -23.33
N ILE A 169 0.76 13.96 -23.29
CA ILE A 169 0.71 15.37 -22.94
C ILE A 169 0.41 16.15 -24.21
N LEU A 170 -0.78 16.74 -24.27
CA LEU A 170 -1.18 17.63 -25.35
C LEU A 170 -0.56 19.01 -25.12
N GLU A 171 -0.21 19.72 -26.19
CA GLU A 171 0.30 21.09 -26.12
C GLU A 171 -0.65 21.98 -25.32
N GLY A 172 -0.11 22.71 -24.33
CA GLY A 172 -0.88 23.54 -23.41
C GLY A 172 -1.34 22.84 -22.14
N GLN A 173 -1.15 21.55 -21.98
CA GLN A 173 -1.33 20.84 -20.71
C GLN A 173 0.00 20.83 -19.95
N ALA A 174 0.07 21.55 -18.85
CA ALA A 174 1.20 21.41 -17.93
C ALA A 174 1.26 19.96 -17.42
N PRO A 175 2.45 19.32 -17.37
CA PRO A 175 2.59 18.01 -16.75
C PRO A 175 2.02 18.10 -15.34
N ARG A 176 1.02 17.29 -15.04
CA ARG A 176 0.57 17.15 -13.66
C ARG A 176 1.76 16.61 -12.88
N GLN A 177 2.27 17.40 -11.94
CA GLN A 177 3.15 16.85 -10.93
C GLN A 177 2.42 15.64 -10.34
N PRO A 178 3.09 14.46 -10.26
CA PRO A 178 2.47 13.30 -9.66
C PRO A 178 1.91 13.79 -8.31
N ALA A 179 0.62 13.63 -8.11
CA ALA A 179 -0.01 13.99 -6.86
C ALA A 179 0.84 13.28 -5.80
N ARG A 180 1.66 14.05 -5.06
CA ARG A 180 2.31 13.53 -3.87
C ARG A 180 1.16 12.96 -3.09
N SER A 181 1.08 11.64 -3.05
CA SER A 181 0.11 10.95 -2.23
C SER A 181 0.34 11.51 -0.83
N SER A 182 -0.46 12.50 -0.45
CA SER A 182 -0.49 12.95 0.92
C SER A 182 -0.74 11.68 1.73
N PRO A 183 0.13 11.36 2.69
CA PRO A 183 -0.04 10.15 3.46
C PRO A 183 -1.48 10.16 3.98
N PRO A 184 -2.22 9.06 3.82
CA PRO A 184 -3.61 9.02 4.22
C PRO A 184 -3.71 9.49 5.66
N ARG A 185 -4.70 10.29 5.98
CA ARG A 185 -4.85 10.99 7.28
C ARG A 185 -4.67 10.05 8.48
N TRP A 186 -4.93 8.77 8.33
CA TRP A 186 -4.69 7.76 9.36
C TRP A 186 -3.20 7.53 9.66
N VAL A 187 -2.27 7.76 8.71
CA VAL A 187 -0.81 7.68 8.95
C VAL A 187 -0.35 8.84 9.85
N LEU A 188 -0.94 10.04 9.67
CA LEU A 188 -0.69 11.16 10.59
C LEU A 188 -1.30 10.90 11.97
N ALA A 189 -2.47 10.26 12.03
CA ALA A 189 -3.06 9.83 13.29
C ALA A 189 -2.23 8.71 13.97
N ALA A 190 -1.69 7.76 13.19
CA ALA A 190 -0.82 6.71 13.69
C ALA A 190 0.51 7.24 14.24
N ALA A 191 1.02 8.36 13.73
CA ALA A 191 2.20 9.02 14.26
C ALA A 191 1.91 9.84 15.54
N ALA A 192 0.69 10.33 15.70
CA ALA A 192 0.28 11.07 16.89
C ALA A 192 0.03 10.17 18.12
N VAL A 193 -0.39 8.93 17.89
CA VAL A 193 -0.68 7.95 18.98
C VAL A 193 0.55 7.66 19.85
N PRO A 194 1.75 7.32 19.31
CA PRO A 194 2.92 7.06 20.17
C PRO A 194 3.39 8.30 20.91
N VAL A 195 3.27 9.49 20.33
CA VAL A 195 3.61 10.74 21.01
C VAL A 195 2.64 10.99 22.17
N PHE A 196 1.36 10.75 21.97
CA PHE A 196 0.35 10.89 23.02
C PHE A 196 0.55 9.87 24.15
N ILE A 197 0.91 8.63 23.81
CA ILE A 197 1.24 7.58 24.79
C ILE A 197 2.50 7.96 25.59
N LEU A 198 3.54 8.50 24.94
CA LEU A 198 4.76 8.95 25.63
C LEU A 198 4.49 10.12 26.58
N VAL A 199 3.66 11.07 26.18
CA VAL A 199 3.27 12.20 27.05
C VAL A 199 2.43 11.70 28.22
N LEU A 200 1.47 10.80 27.97
CA LEU A 200 0.68 10.17 29.06
C LEU A 200 1.54 9.33 30.00
N ALA A 201 2.47 8.53 29.47
CA ALA A 201 3.39 7.75 30.28
C ALA A 201 4.32 8.65 31.13
N GLY A 202 4.79 9.75 30.56
CA GLY A 202 5.60 10.74 31.28
C GLY A 202 4.83 11.44 32.42
N THR A 203 3.57 11.81 32.17
CA THR A 203 2.71 12.42 33.20
C THR A 203 2.33 11.42 34.29
N VAL A 204 1.99 10.18 33.93
CA VAL A 204 1.70 9.11 34.89
C VAL A 204 2.95 8.81 35.72
N TRP A 205 4.15 8.80 35.12
CA TRP A 205 5.39 8.56 35.87
C TRP A 205 5.70 9.69 36.87
N GLN A 206 5.39 10.95 36.52
CA GLN A 206 5.60 12.11 37.39
C GLN A 206 4.61 12.14 38.58
N PHE A 207 3.41 11.55 38.41
CA PHE A 207 2.38 11.46 39.43
C PHE A 207 2.28 10.07 40.04
N TRP A 208 3.16 9.13 39.65
CA TRP A 208 3.16 7.82 40.29
C TRP A 208 3.59 8.00 41.76
N PRO A 209 2.71 7.72 42.74
CA PRO A 209 3.12 7.78 44.12
C PRO A 209 4.21 6.73 44.30
N THR A 210 5.43 7.18 44.63
CA THR A 210 6.44 6.28 45.14
C THR A 210 5.81 5.63 46.37
N ALA A 211 5.46 4.36 46.24
CA ALA A 211 5.01 3.58 47.38
C ALA A 211 6.15 3.66 48.39
N THR A 212 5.98 4.47 49.40
CA THR A 212 6.81 4.41 50.60
C THR A 212 6.61 2.99 51.11
N VAL A 213 7.65 2.18 50.98
CA VAL A 213 7.70 0.87 51.63
C VAL A 213 7.47 1.18 53.09
N SER A 214 6.26 0.88 53.56
CA SER A 214 5.91 0.99 54.95
C SER A 214 6.93 0.16 55.71
N ASP A 215 7.71 0.81 56.55
CA ASP A 215 8.74 0.18 57.39
C ASP A 215 8.04 -0.57 58.51
N MET A 216 7.25 -1.62 58.13
CA MET A 216 6.62 -2.52 59.09
C MET A 216 7.72 -3.42 59.67
N PRO A 217 7.89 -3.43 60.97
CA PRO A 217 8.86 -4.33 61.57
C PRO A 217 8.55 -5.78 61.22
N ARG A 218 9.55 -6.45 60.65
CA ARG A 218 9.46 -7.85 60.26
C ARG A 218 9.90 -8.75 61.37
N ILE A 219 9.05 -9.68 61.76
CA ILE A 219 9.33 -10.66 62.79
C ILE A 219 9.49 -12.03 62.17
N ALA A 220 10.63 -12.67 62.39
CA ALA A 220 10.88 -14.06 62.02
C ALA A 220 10.78 -14.94 63.28
N VAL A 221 9.92 -15.94 63.25
CA VAL A 221 9.83 -16.94 64.31
C VAL A 221 10.73 -18.11 63.91
N LEU A 222 11.79 -18.35 64.70
CA LEU A 222 12.72 -19.47 64.57
C LEU A 222 12.15 -20.73 65.21
N PRO A 223 12.43 -21.91 64.69
CA PRO A 223 12.03 -23.14 65.32
C PRO A 223 12.69 -23.27 66.70
N PHE A 224 11.95 -23.81 67.63
CA PHE A 224 12.50 -24.10 69.00
C PHE A 224 13.22 -25.41 68.96
N ASP A 225 14.44 -25.44 69.47
CA ASP A 225 15.19 -26.68 69.66
C ASP A 225 14.72 -27.35 70.98
N ASP A 226 14.39 -28.62 70.88
CA ASP A 226 13.95 -29.39 72.07
C ASP A 226 15.22 -29.78 72.88
N MET A 227 15.30 -29.21 74.09
CA MET A 227 16.37 -29.52 75.04
C MET A 227 16.00 -30.66 76.04
N SER A 228 14.92 -31.37 75.78
CA SER A 228 14.49 -32.47 76.63
C SER A 228 15.19 -33.77 76.24
N ALA A 229 15.71 -34.45 77.25
CA ALA A 229 16.49 -35.71 77.03
C ALA A 229 15.59 -36.97 76.80
N GLY A 230 14.43 -36.78 76.15
CA GLY A 230 13.50 -37.88 75.86
C GLY A 230 13.07 -37.81 74.37
N ALA A 231 13.36 -38.83 73.61
CA ALA A 231 12.91 -38.99 72.27
C ALA A 231 11.39 -39.04 72.24
N ASP A 232 10.77 -38.00 71.66
CA ASP A 232 9.45 -38.03 71.02
C ASP A 232 8.56 -36.75 71.21
N GLN A 233 9.15 -35.56 71.38
CA GLN A 233 8.37 -34.34 71.52
C GLN A 233 8.65 -33.22 70.48
N GLY A 234 9.36 -33.53 69.40
CA GLY A 234 9.64 -32.58 68.32
C GLY A 234 8.35 -32.02 67.68
N TYR A 235 7.26 -32.75 67.82
CA TYR A 235 5.94 -32.34 67.35
C TYR A 235 5.35 -31.15 68.15
N LEU A 236 5.71 -31.07 69.46
CA LEU A 236 5.19 -30.02 70.34
C LEU A 236 5.87 -28.69 70.09
N SER A 237 7.14 -28.66 69.82
CA SER A 237 7.88 -27.45 69.44
C SER A 237 7.43 -26.87 68.10
N ASP A 238 7.09 -27.75 67.20
CA ASP A 238 6.54 -27.34 65.86
C ASP A 238 5.13 -26.77 65.99
N ALA A 239 4.26 -27.40 66.83
CA ALA A 239 2.91 -26.94 67.03
C ALA A 239 2.86 -25.57 67.74
N VAL A 240 3.77 -25.35 68.73
CA VAL A 240 3.89 -24.06 69.41
C VAL A 240 4.39 -22.95 68.45
N ALA A 241 5.37 -23.23 67.61
CA ALA A 241 5.88 -22.28 66.63
C ALA A 241 4.78 -21.90 65.62
N GLU A 242 3.98 -22.85 65.15
CA GLU A 242 2.91 -22.63 64.18
C GLU A 242 1.73 -21.84 64.84
N GLY A 243 1.43 -22.10 66.10
CA GLY A 243 0.47 -21.31 66.84
C GLY A 243 0.88 -19.84 66.99
N ILE A 244 2.16 -19.59 67.31
CA ILE A 244 2.69 -18.22 67.42
C ILE A 244 2.67 -17.50 66.06
N ILE A 245 3.06 -18.17 64.96
CA ILE A 245 2.99 -17.60 63.63
C ILE A 245 1.54 -17.24 63.25
N THR A 246 0.58 -18.10 63.59
CA THR A 246 -0.84 -17.88 63.31
C THR A 246 -1.40 -16.70 64.10
N GLU A 247 -1.08 -16.56 65.32
CA GLU A 247 -1.57 -15.43 66.17
C GLU A 247 -0.88 -14.12 65.78
N LEU A 248 0.42 -14.12 65.46
CA LEU A 248 1.12 -12.94 64.99
C LEU A 248 0.66 -12.50 63.61
N SER A 249 0.26 -13.43 62.75
CA SER A 249 -0.28 -13.12 61.39
C SER A 249 -1.66 -12.46 61.44
N ARG A 250 -2.38 -12.58 62.55
CA ARG A 250 -3.65 -11.85 62.79
C ARG A 250 -3.44 -10.36 63.07
N SER A 251 -2.25 -9.98 63.48
CA SER A 251 -1.91 -8.58 63.77
C SER A 251 -1.50 -7.87 62.46
N LYS A 252 -2.18 -6.77 62.11
CA LYS A 252 -1.84 -5.92 60.97
C LYS A 252 -0.59 -5.04 61.20
N THR A 253 0.04 -5.16 62.35
CA THR A 253 1.15 -4.29 62.79
C THR A 253 2.51 -4.87 62.40
N TYR A 254 2.62 -6.16 62.14
CA TYR A 254 3.87 -6.84 61.86
C TYR A 254 3.79 -7.69 60.59
N ALA A 255 4.88 -7.78 59.83
CA ALA A 255 5.01 -8.70 58.73
C ALA A 255 5.71 -9.98 59.21
N VAL A 256 4.96 -11.09 59.30
CA VAL A 256 5.49 -12.38 59.77
C VAL A 256 6.10 -13.12 58.58
N ILE A 257 7.38 -13.54 58.70
CA ILE A 257 8.06 -14.34 57.68
C ILE A 257 7.73 -15.82 57.93
N ALA A 258 7.20 -16.50 56.92
CA ALA A 258 6.83 -17.90 56.97
C ALA A 258 8.03 -18.81 57.24
N ARG A 259 7.80 -19.91 57.97
CA ARG A 259 8.80 -20.90 58.43
C ARG A 259 9.79 -21.35 57.33
N ASN A 260 9.32 -21.59 56.12
CA ASN A 260 10.16 -22.06 54.99
C ASN A 260 11.16 -21.02 54.47
N SER A 261 10.97 -19.74 54.81
CA SER A 261 11.88 -18.65 54.40
C SER A 261 12.94 -18.35 55.45
N SER A 262 12.69 -18.77 56.71
CA SER A 262 13.61 -18.55 57.86
C SER A 262 14.62 -19.71 58.06
N SER A 263 14.33 -20.93 57.55
CA SER A 263 15.26 -22.08 57.62
C SER A 263 16.43 -22.00 56.68
N GLY A 264 16.44 -21.04 55.70
CA GLY A 264 17.57 -20.83 54.78
C GLY A 264 18.70 -19.96 55.32
N THR A 265 18.56 -19.37 56.53
CA THR A 265 19.54 -18.39 57.04
C THR A 265 20.51 -18.95 58.07
N ALA A 266 20.41 -20.23 58.40
CA ALA A 266 21.27 -20.86 59.42
C ALA A 266 22.16 -21.94 58.76
N THR A 267 23.11 -21.55 57.94
CA THR A 267 24.37 -22.26 57.77
C THR A 267 25.22 -21.62 56.64
N SER A 268 26.12 -20.70 57.01
CA SER A 268 27.43 -20.57 56.41
C SER A 268 28.29 -19.61 57.24
N PRO A 269 29.41 -20.09 57.84
CA PRO A 269 30.38 -19.20 58.46
C PRO A 269 31.13 -18.41 57.40
N PRO A 270 31.63 -17.20 57.67
CA PRO A 270 32.35 -16.38 56.70
C PRO A 270 33.77 -16.90 56.52
N THR A 271 34.17 -17.18 55.30
CA THR A 271 35.57 -17.38 54.93
C THR A 271 36.14 -16.05 54.49
N PRO A 272 37.31 -15.65 55.02
CA PRO A 272 37.92 -14.37 54.63
C PRO A 272 38.78 -14.50 53.38
N GLY A 273 38.62 -13.48 52.52
CA GLY A 273 39.63 -12.88 51.69
C GLY A 273 40.37 -13.68 50.64
N ARG A 274 40.20 -13.28 49.39
CA ARG A 274 41.33 -13.03 48.50
C ARG A 274 40.94 -12.07 47.39
N SER A 275 41.63 -10.98 47.37
CA SER A 275 41.76 -10.00 46.32
C SER A 275 42.43 -10.60 45.09
N GLU A 276 42.17 -10.02 43.99
CA GLU A 276 42.94 -9.80 42.75
C GLU A 276 42.14 -10.16 41.51
N MET A 277 41.77 -9.16 40.76
CA MET A 277 42.50 -8.43 39.72
C MET A 277 42.54 -9.19 38.37
N ASN A 278 42.10 -8.48 37.43
CA ASN A 278 42.52 -8.43 36.02
C ASN A 278 41.67 -9.09 34.94
N SER A 279 41.28 -8.18 34.14
CA SER A 279 41.52 -7.98 32.67
C SER A 279 40.71 -8.82 31.70
N ALA A 280 39.96 -8.07 30.95
CA ALA A 280 40.09 -7.80 29.50
C ALA A 280 40.28 -9.04 28.60
N SER A 281 39.46 -9.09 27.66
CA SER A 281 39.75 -9.21 26.22
C SER A 281 38.64 -9.98 25.52
N THR A 282 38.00 -9.31 24.59
CA THR A 282 38.36 -9.33 23.18
C THR A 282 37.73 -10.46 22.39
N THR A 283 36.78 -10.01 21.59
CA THR A 283 36.53 -10.38 20.19
C THR A 283 37.13 -11.72 19.71
N CYS A 284 36.32 -12.47 19.02
CA CYS A 284 36.75 -12.99 17.72
C CYS A 284 35.61 -13.32 16.79
N SER A 285 35.54 -12.53 15.76
CA SER A 285 35.08 -12.78 14.42
C SER A 285 35.69 -14.07 13.89
N LYS A 286 34.94 -14.90 13.20
CA LYS A 286 35.54 -15.79 12.19
C LYS A 286 34.60 -15.99 11.02
N ALA A 287 34.88 -15.22 9.99
CA ALA A 287 34.62 -15.59 8.62
C ALA A 287 35.42 -16.86 8.27
N ALA A 288 34.82 -17.77 7.53
CA ALA A 288 35.54 -18.81 6.83
C ALA A 288 35.03 -18.91 5.40
N SER A 289 35.86 -18.42 4.53
CA SER A 289 36.04 -18.73 3.13
C SER A 289 36.31 -20.20 2.89
N ARG A 290 35.80 -20.75 1.78
CA ARG A 290 36.41 -21.77 0.92
C ARG A 290 35.73 -21.70 -0.43
N ARG A 291 36.34 -21.29 -1.44
CA ARG A 291 37.33 -21.75 -2.46
C ARG A 291 37.34 -23.24 -2.73
N SER A 292 37.04 -23.57 -3.95
CA SER A 292 37.69 -24.55 -4.85
C SER A 292 36.97 -24.44 -6.19
N GLU A 293 37.56 -23.91 -7.25
CA GLU A 293 38.60 -24.46 -8.14
C GLU A 293 38.19 -25.74 -8.85
N THR A 294 38.46 -25.65 -10.11
CA THR A 294 38.71 -26.65 -11.16
C THR A 294 37.48 -26.96 -12.01
N GLY A 295 37.47 -26.88 -13.34
CA GLY A 295 38.49 -26.74 -14.33
C GLY A 295 38.08 -27.56 -15.57
N CYS A 296 38.33 -27.02 -16.72
CA CYS A 296 38.56 -27.71 -18.00
C CYS A 296 37.51 -28.64 -18.62
N LYS A 297 36.89 -28.32 -19.65
CA LYS A 297 37.23 -28.52 -21.07
C LYS A 297 36.26 -27.79 -21.96
#